data_0a730fb0bccc2ebdaebf011a177fd7a6
#
_entry.id   0a730fb0bccc2ebdaebf011a177fd7a6
#
_cell.length_a   1.000
_cell.length_b   1.000
_cell.length_c   1.000
_cell.angle_alpha   90.00
_cell.angle_beta   90.00
_cell.angle_gamma   90.00
#
_symmetry.space_group_name_H-M   'P 1'
#
loop_
_entity.id
_entity.type
_entity.pdbx_description
1 polymer ?
#
loop_
_entity_poly.entity_id
_entity_poly.type
_entity_poly.pdbx_seq_one_letter_code
_entity_poly.pdbx_strand_id
1 'polypeptide(L)'
;LVKGAGHAVLGKVWPTNPFSAAYHTAEQGGPGGIRTVGWLSGACLLLPAAAWRRLGGFDDGYFMFFEDVDLGERVGRAGWLNVQVRDSVVIHEQGASWKARPEKMIRAHHASARHYLSGVYDAPWQAPVRWALCGGLRLREELEVLASRH
;
A
#
# COMPACT_ATOMS: atom_id res chain seq x y z
N LEU A 1 -1.98 10.87 3.15
CA LEU A 1 -2.37 9.70 3.95
C LEU A 1 -3.87 9.40 3.84
N VAL A 2 -4.75 10.30 4.20
CA VAL A 2 -6.21 10.10 4.16
C VAL A 2 -6.72 9.76 2.75
N LYS A 3 -6.12 10.32 1.70
CA LYS A 3 -6.53 10.11 0.30
C LYS A 3 -6.24 8.69 -0.19
N GLY A 4 -5.08 8.11 0.15
CA GLY A 4 -4.72 6.75 -0.25
C GLY A 4 -5.51 5.68 0.49
N ALA A 5 -5.72 5.83 1.79
CA ALA A 5 -6.55 4.93 2.58
C ALA A 5 -8.02 4.95 2.14
N GLY A 6 -8.56 6.14 1.82
CA GLY A 6 -9.91 6.29 1.28
C GLY A 6 -10.08 5.59 -0.07
N HIS A 7 -9.09 5.66 -0.95
CA HIS A 7 -9.11 4.94 -2.23
C HIS A 7 -9.09 3.42 -2.02
N ALA A 8 -8.21 2.91 -1.16
CA ALA A 8 -8.10 1.47 -0.92
C ALA A 8 -9.37 0.84 -0.34
N VAL A 9 -10.09 1.57 0.53
CA VAL A 9 -11.32 1.09 1.18
C VAL A 9 -12.55 1.30 0.29
N LEU A 10 -12.67 2.47 -0.35
CA LEU A 10 -13.87 2.86 -1.10
C LEU A 10 -13.76 2.65 -2.60
N GLY A 11 -12.57 2.51 -3.15
CA GLY A 11 -12.35 2.45 -4.59
C GLY A 11 -13.06 1.30 -5.31
N LYS A 12 -13.23 0.15 -4.65
CA LYS A 12 -14.00 -0.98 -5.21
C LYS A 12 -15.52 -0.78 -5.18
N VAL A 13 -16.01 -0.09 -4.13
CA VAL A 13 -17.45 0.10 -3.92
C VAL A 13 -17.94 1.40 -4.57
N TRP A 14 -17.07 2.39 -4.65
CA TRP A 14 -17.34 3.70 -5.23
C TRP A 14 -16.12 4.20 -6.02
N PRO A 15 -15.92 3.74 -7.27
CA PRO A 15 -14.72 4.04 -8.06
C PRO A 15 -14.49 5.54 -8.32
N THR A 16 -15.55 6.32 -8.40
CA THR A 16 -15.54 7.77 -8.66
C THR A 16 -15.52 8.64 -7.41
N ASN A 17 -15.23 8.05 -6.23
CA ASN A 17 -15.17 8.83 -5.00
C ASN A 17 -14.04 9.88 -5.04
N PRO A 18 -14.16 10.99 -4.30
CA PRO A 18 -13.19 12.10 -4.36
C PRO A 18 -11.76 11.70 -3.95
N PHE A 19 -11.60 10.62 -3.18
CA PHE A 19 -10.28 10.09 -2.80
C PHE A 19 -9.64 9.36 -3.98
N SER A 20 -10.42 8.58 -4.76
CA SER A 20 -9.96 7.96 -6.00
C SER A 20 -9.61 8.99 -7.07
N ALA A 21 -10.46 10.00 -7.25
CA ALA A 21 -10.18 11.10 -8.17
C ALA A 21 -8.89 11.84 -7.79
N ALA A 22 -8.70 12.16 -6.51
CA ALA A 22 -7.48 12.81 -6.02
C ALA A 22 -6.23 11.91 -6.12
N TYR A 23 -6.40 10.58 -6.03
CA TYR A 23 -5.33 9.61 -6.25
C TYR A 23 -4.90 9.60 -7.72
N HIS A 24 -5.85 9.48 -8.66
CA HIS A 24 -5.59 9.47 -10.10
C HIS A 24 -5.13 10.84 -10.65
N THR A 25 -5.58 11.95 -10.07
CA THR A 25 -5.09 13.29 -10.45
C THR A 25 -3.61 13.48 -10.07
N ALA A 26 -3.17 12.87 -8.98
CA ALA A 26 -1.75 12.85 -8.62
C ALA A 26 -0.90 12.02 -9.60
N GLU A 27 -1.54 11.16 -10.42
CA GLU A 27 -0.88 10.39 -11.49
C GLU A 27 -0.62 11.20 -12.77
N GLN A 28 -1.24 12.37 -12.94
CA GLN A 28 -0.98 13.26 -14.07
C GLN A 28 0.30 14.06 -13.80
N GLY A 29 1.44 13.49 -14.20
CA GLY A 29 2.76 14.08 -14.02
C GLY A 29 2.99 15.31 -14.93
N GLY A 30 3.76 16.28 -14.42
CA GLY A 30 4.27 17.42 -15.19
C GLY A 30 5.22 17.01 -16.34
N PRO A 31 5.63 17.97 -17.19
CA PRO A 31 6.58 17.72 -18.27
C PRO A 31 7.92 17.24 -17.69
N GLY A 32 8.53 16.22 -18.30
CA GLY A 32 9.90 15.83 -17.99
C GLY A 32 10.11 14.47 -17.35
N GLY A 33 9.26 13.46 -17.62
CA GLY A 33 9.59 12.05 -17.30
C GLY A 33 9.75 11.67 -15.81
N ILE A 34 9.86 12.65 -14.89
CA ILE A 34 10.12 12.46 -13.46
C ILE A 34 8.96 13.07 -12.64
N ARG A 35 8.41 12.31 -11.70
CA ARG A 35 7.41 12.84 -10.76
C ARG A 35 7.63 12.33 -9.33
N THR A 36 7.31 13.16 -8.35
CA THR A 36 7.25 12.76 -6.94
C THR A 36 5.92 12.08 -6.67
N VAL A 37 5.98 10.93 -5.98
CA VAL A 37 4.83 10.13 -5.59
C VAL A 37 4.87 9.84 -4.09
N GLY A 38 3.79 9.34 -3.52
CA GLY A 38 3.75 8.97 -2.09
C GLY A 38 4.56 7.70 -1.80
N TRP A 39 4.57 6.77 -2.73
CA TRP A 39 5.27 5.49 -2.66
C TRP A 39 5.48 4.91 -4.06
N LEU A 40 6.34 3.91 -4.17
CA LEU A 40 6.64 3.17 -5.39
C LEU A 40 6.40 1.68 -5.16
N SER A 41 5.92 0.97 -6.19
CA SER A 41 5.70 -0.47 -6.10
C SER A 41 7.00 -1.24 -5.85
N GLY A 42 6.95 -2.20 -4.95
CA GLY A 42 8.03 -3.14 -4.65
C GLY A 42 8.46 -4.01 -5.82
N ALA A 43 7.71 -3.99 -6.94
CA ALA A 43 8.08 -4.70 -8.17
C ALA A 43 9.44 -4.28 -8.73
N CYS A 44 9.78 -2.99 -8.61
CA CYS A 44 11.12 -2.48 -8.95
C CYS A 44 11.41 -1.19 -8.18
N LEU A 45 12.32 -1.27 -7.24
CA LEU A 45 12.77 -0.15 -6.42
C LEU A 45 14.28 0.02 -6.51
N LEU A 46 14.74 1.25 -6.65
CA LEU A 46 16.15 1.61 -6.56
C LEU A 46 16.31 2.58 -5.38
N LEU A 47 17.07 2.17 -4.38
CA LEU A 47 17.39 3.01 -3.23
C LEU A 47 18.89 3.09 -3.02
N PRO A 48 19.43 4.26 -2.63
CA PRO A 48 20.80 4.36 -2.14
C PRO A 48 21.00 3.43 -0.93
N ALA A 49 22.11 2.69 -0.88
CA ALA A 49 22.40 1.77 0.22
C ALA A 49 22.44 2.47 1.60
N ALA A 50 22.83 3.75 1.64
CA ALA A 50 22.78 4.56 2.86
C ALA A 50 21.35 4.81 3.32
N ALA A 51 20.41 5.08 2.40
CA ALA A 51 19.00 5.24 2.70
C ALA A 51 18.38 3.93 3.23
N TRP A 52 18.66 2.83 2.55
CA TRP A 52 18.22 1.48 2.97
C TRP A 52 18.65 1.17 4.41
N ARG A 53 19.96 1.34 4.70
CA ARG A 53 20.48 1.10 6.05
C ARG A 53 19.87 2.02 7.11
N ARG A 54 19.68 3.31 6.79
CA ARG A 54 19.10 4.28 7.72
C ARG A 54 17.63 3.97 8.03
N LEU A 55 16.89 3.47 7.06
CA LEU A 55 15.46 3.13 7.21
C LEU A 55 15.25 1.73 7.80
N GLY A 56 16.28 0.89 7.87
CA GLY A 56 16.16 -0.49 8.37
C GLY A 56 15.56 -1.47 7.37
N GLY A 57 15.48 -1.10 6.07
CA GLY A 57 14.91 -1.99 5.06
C GLY A 57 13.39 -2.06 5.08
N PHE A 58 12.82 -3.17 4.62
CA PHE A 58 11.41 -3.48 4.81
C PHE A 58 11.13 -3.86 6.27
N ASP A 59 9.92 -3.59 6.74
CA ASP A 59 9.46 -4.05 8.04
C ASP A 59 9.07 -5.54 7.94
N ASP A 60 9.70 -6.39 8.75
CA ASP A 60 9.48 -7.85 8.80
C ASP A 60 8.06 -8.23 9.26
N GLY A 61 7.28 -7.29 9.76
CA GLY A 61 5.85 -7.46 10.06
C GLY A 61 4.98 -7.67 8.83
N TYR A 62 5.49 -7.35 7.63
CA TYR A 62 4.81 -7.62 6.37
C TYR A 62 5.32 -8.92 5.74
N PHE A 63 4.44 -9.90 5.56
CA PHE A 63 4.77 -11.07 4.76
C PHE A 63 4.74 -10.76 3.26
N MET A 64 3.77 -9.97 2.83
CA MET A 64 3.56 -9.54 1.44
C MET A 64 2.50 -8.42 1.44
N PHE A 65 2.61 -7.48 0.52
CA PHE A 65 1.77 -6.28 0.38
C PHE A 65 1.98 -5.26 1.51
N PHE A 66 1.85 -3.98 1.18
CA PHE A 66 2.04 -2.82 2.04
C PHE A 66 3.47 -2.58 2.53
N GLU A 67 4.43 -3.51 2.37
CA GLU A 67 5.83 -3.30 2.70
C GLU A 67 6.45 -2.13 1.92
N ASP A 68 6.02 -1.97 0.67
CA ASP A 68 6.46 -0.90 -0.23
C ASP A 68 5.78 0.43 0.10
N VAL A 69 4.51 0.40 0.49
CA VAL A 69 3.76 1.57 0.96
C VAL A 69 4.37 2.11 2.24
N ASP A 70 4.64 1.25 3.22
CA ASP A 70 5.28 1.58 4.47
C ASP A 70 6.69 2.15 4.27
N LEU A 71 7.50 1.48 3.43
CA LEU A 71 8.84 1.97 3.08
C LEU A 71 8.78 3.35 2.44
N GLY A 72 7.87 3.56 1.48
CA GLY A 72 7.68 4.85 0.81
C GLY A 72 7.31 5.96 1.79
N GLU A 73 6.48 5.67 2.78
CA GLU A 73 6.11 6.62 3.82
C GLU A 73 7.30 6.94 4.75
N ARG A 74 8.09 5.93 5.16
CA ARG A 74 9.32 6.13 5.95
C ARG A 74 10.37 6.93 5.18
N VAL A 75 10.49 6.72 3.87
CA VAL A 75 11.32 7.56 2.96
C VAL A 75 10.88 9.02 3.05
N GLY A 76 9.58 9.30 2.91
CA GLY A 76 9.04 10.66 3.00
C GLY A 76 9.24 11.29 4.38
N ARG A 77 9.01 10.55 5.47
CA ARG A 77 9.23 11.03 6.85
C ARG A 77 10.71 11.31 7.14
N ALA A 78 11.63 10.61 6.48
CA ALA A 78 13.06 10.86 6.60
C ALA A 78 13.56 12.07 5.78
N GLY A 79 12.65 12.78 5.08
CA GLY A 79 12.95 13.97 4.29
C GLY A 79 13.42 13.67 2.87
N TRP A 80 13.28 12.43 2.40
CA TRP A 80 13.58 12.05 1.00
C TRP A 80 12.32 12.01 0.15
N LEU A 81 12.50 11.95 -1.16
CA LEU A 81 11.42 11.89 -2.13
C LEU A 81 11.31 10.48 -2.74
N ASN A 82 10.11 9.97 -2.86
CA ASN A 82 9.81 8.86 -3.75
C ASN A 82 9.63 9.42 -5.16
N VAL A 83 10.47 8.99 -6.09
CA VAL A 83 10.52 9.54 -7.44
C VAL A 83 10.26 8.45 -8.46
N GLN A 84 9.20 8.61 -9.25
CA GLN A 84 8.92 7.76 -10.40
C GLN A 84 9.56 8.35 -11.65
N VAL A 85 10.37 7.56 -12.35
CA VAL A 85 10.94 7.88 -13.66
C VAL A 85 10.07 7.22 -14.72
N ARG A 86 9.28 8.01 -15.45
CA ARG A 86 8.28 7.51 -16.41
C ARG A 86 8.88 6.83 -17.64
N ASP A 87 10.08 7.25 -18.03
CA ASP A 87 10.78 6.70 -19.18
C ASP A 87 11.48 5.37 -18.85
N SER A 88 11.56 5.00 -17.57
CA SER A 88 12.07 3.71 -17.11
C SER A 88 10.92 2.71 -16.99
N VAL A 89 10.81 1.85 -17.99
CA VAL A 89 9.72 0.85 -18.07
C VAL A 89 10.22 -0.50 -17.59
N VAL A 90 9.53 -1.08 -16.62
CA VAL A 90 9.77 -2.44 -16.10
C VAL A 90 8.53 -3.29 -16.32
N ILE A 91 8.70 -4.43 -16.98
CA ILE A 91 7.64 -5.41 -17.15
C ILE A 91 7.65 -6.33 -15.94
N HIS A 92 6.53 -6.36 -15.21
CA HIS A 92 6.34 -7.21 -14.04
C HIS A 92 5.17 -8.17 -14.26
N GLU A 93 5.46 -9.47 -14.30
CA GLU A 93 4.43 -10.51 -14.41
C GLU A 93 3.68 -10.65 -13.09
N GLN A 94 2.48 -10.07 -13.04
CA GLN A 94 1.64 -10.13 -11.85
C GLN A 94 0.92 -11.47 -11.73
N GLY A 95 0.73 -11.93 -10.51
CA GLY A 95 -0.28 -12.95 -10.19
C GLY A 95 0.18 -14.38 -10.19
N ALA A 96 1.45 -14.72 -10.43
CA ALA A 96 1.93 -16.09 -10.35
C ALA A 96 1.68 -16.70 -8.95
N SER A 97 2.02 -15.97 -7.89
CA SER A 97 1.79 -16.39 -6.49
C SER A 97 0.31 -16.32 -6.08
N TRP A 98 -0.43 -15.35 -6.60
CA TRP A 98 -1.85 -15.15 -6.31
C TRP A 98 -2.70 -16.29 -6.86
N LYS A 99 -2.49 -16.66 -8.13
CA LYS A 99 -3.26 -17.71 -8.81
C LYS A 99 -3.07 -19.08 -8.16
N ALA A 100 -1.88 -19.37 -7.64
CA ALA A 100 -1.58 -20.65 -7.02
C ALA A 100 -2.21 -20.84 -5.63
N ARG A 101 -2.44 -19.77 -4.88
CA ARG A 101 -2.93 -19.83 -3.48
C ARG A 101 -3.77 -18.61 -3.12
N PRO A 102 -4.97 -18.46 -3.70
CA PRO A 102 -5.78 -17.24 -3.53
C PRO A 102 -6.14 -16.95 -2.07
N GLU A 103 -6.57 -17.94 -1.30
CA GLU A 103 -6.92 -17.77 0.11
C GLU A 103 -5.73 -17.25 0.94
N LYS A 104 -4.55 -17.84 0.76
CA LYS A 104 -3.34 -17.38 1.47
C LYS A 104 -3.01 -15.93 1.14
N MET A 105 -3.19 -15.53 -0.11
CA MET A 105 -2.92 -14.16 -0.54
C MET A 105 -3.96 -13.16 -0.03
N ILE A 106 -5.24 -13.54 0.01
CA ILE A 106 -6.29 -12.73 0.64
C ILE A 106 -5.96 -12.48 2.11
N ARG A 107 -5.63 -13.53 2.87
CA ARG A 107 -5.26 -13.41 4.29
C ARG A 107 -4.01 -12.56 4.49
N ALA A 108 -2.97 -12.76 3.69
CA ALA A 108 -1.74 -11.96 3.72
C ALA A 108 -2.02 -10.48 3.46
N HIS A 109 -2.80 -10.17 2.43
CA HIS A 109 -3.18 -8.79 2.11
C HIS A 109 -3.91 -8.09 3.27
N HIS A 110 -4.91 -8.76 3.85
CA HIS A 110 -5.66 -8.17 4.96
C HIS A 110 -4.84 -8.10 6.26
N ALA A 111 -3.95 -9.06 6.51
CA ALA A 111 -3.03 -9.00 7.64
C ALA A 111 -2.08 -7.80 7.52
N SER A 112 -1.47 -7.62 6.35
CA SER A 112 -0.59 -6.48 6.05
C SER A 112 -1.32 -5.14 6.12
N ALA A 113 -2.56 -5.07 5.61
CA ALA A 113 -3.39 -3.88 5.73
C ALA A 113 -3.67 -3.51 7.20
N ARG A 114 -3.97 -4.49 8.06
CA ARG A 114 -4.16 -4.25 9.50
C ARG A 114 -2.88 -3.83 10.19
N HIS A 115 -1.74 -4.43 9.84
CA HIS A 115 -0.44 -4.05 10.36
C HIS A 115 -0.13 -2.60 10.02
N TYR A 116 -0.27 -2.21 8.75
CA TYR A 116 -0.09 -0.84 8.28
C TYR A 116 -0.99 0.16 9.02
N LEU A 117 -2.30 -0.13 9.12
CA LEU A 117 -3.25 0.73 9.84
C LEU A 117 -2.90 0.86 11.33
N SER A 118 -2.33 -0.19 11.92
CA SER A 118 -1.89 -0.14 13.33
C SER A 118 -0.72 0.81 13.52
N GLY A 119 0.17 0.95 12.56
CA GLY A 119 1.23 1.95 12.56
C GLY A 119 0.75 3.37 12.23
N VAL A 120 -0.26 3.50 11.35
CA VAL A 120 -0.85 4.82 10.99
C VAL A 120 -1.68 5.40 12.12
N TYR A 121 -2.44 4.57 12.84
CA TYR A 121 -3.31 4.97 13.96
C TYR A 121 -2.73 4.45 15.29
N ASP A 122 -1.47 4.80 15.60
CA ASP A 122 -0.73 4.31 16.75
C ASP A 122 -1.07 5.05 18.06
N ALA A 123 -1.53 6.29 17.97
CA ALA A 123 -1.85 7.10 19.15
C ALA A 123 -3.01 6.49 19.98
N PRO A 124 -2.95 6.52 21.32
CA PRO A 124 -3.96 5.90 22.18
C PRO A 124 -5.40 6.40 21.91
N TRP A 125 -5.57 7.68 21.62
CA TRP A 125 -6.88 8.26 21.32
C TRP A 125 -7.46 7.81 19.97
N GLN A 126 -6.64 7.27 19.07
CA GLN A 126 -7.05 6.72 17.77
C GLN A 126 -7.49 5.25 17.87
N ALA A 127 -7.33 4.62 19.02
CA ALA A 127 -7.66 3.20 19.22
C ALA A 127 -9.07 2.80 18.75
N PRO A 128 -10.14 3.57 19.02
CA PRO A 128 -11.49 3.22 18.53
C PRO A 128 -11.56 3.15 16.99
N VAL A 129 -10.94 4.09 16.30
CA VAL A 129 -10.88 4.12 14.83
C VAL A 129 -10.08 2.93 14.31
N ARG A 130 -8.91 2.67 14.89
CA ARG A 130 -8.08 1.52 14.56
C ARG A 130 -8.83 0.20 14.73
N TRP A 131 -9.52 0.01 15.84
CA TRP A 131 -10.29 -1.22 16.09
C TRP A 131 -11.44 -1.39 15.09
N ALA A 132 -12.17 -0.32 14.78
CA ALA A 132 -13.23 -0.36 13.79
C ALA A 132 -12.71 -0.74 12.39
N LEU A 133 -11.60 -0.13 11.95
CA LEU A 133 -10.98 -0.43 10.66
C LEU A 133 -10.43 -1.87 10.60
N CYS A 134 -9.71 -2.29 11.65
CA CYS A 134 -9.17 -3.65 11.73
C CYS A 134 -10.27 -4.72 11.82
N GLY A 135 -11.36 -4.44 12.52
CA GLY A 135 -12.53 -5.30 12.60
C GLY A 135 -13.25 -5.42 11.25
N GLY A 136 -13.43 -4.30 10.54
CA GLY A 136 -14.00 -4.28 9.20
C GLY A 136 -13.14 -5.06 8.19
N LEU A 137 -11.81 -4.94 8.28
CA LEU A 137 -10.90 -5.71 7.43
C LEU A 137 -10.95 -7.21 7.73
N ARG A 138 -11.11 -7.62 8.99
CA ARG A 138 -11.28 -9.04 9.35
C ARG A 138 -12.57 -9.61 8.77
N LEU A 139 -13.68 -8.90 8.93
CA LEU A 139 -14.96 -9.32 8.36
C LEU A 139 -14.86 -9.46 6.83
N ARG A 140 -14.26 -8.47 6.17
CA ARG A 140 -14.04 -8.51 4.71
C ARG A 140 -13.15 -9.68 4.30
N GLU A 141 -12.07 -9.96 5.04
CA GLU A 141 -11.18 -11.10 4.81
C GLU A 141 -11.97 -12.41 4.76
N GLU A 142 -12.80 -12.66 5.77
CA GLU A 142 -13.58 -13.90 5.82
C GLU A 142 -14.62 -14.01 4.68
N LEU A 143 -15.25 -12.89 4.31
CA LEU A 143 -16.17 -12.85 3.18
C LEU A 143 -15.44 -13.11 1.84
N GLU A 144 -14.26 -12.52 1.61
CA GLU A 144 -13.47 -12.77 0.40
C GLU A 144 -12.92 -14.19 0.35
N VAL A 145 -12.53 -14.77 1.49
CA VAL A 145 -12.10 -16.18 1.57
C VAL A 145 -13.26 -17.12 1.25
N LEU A 146 -14.45 -16.88 1.81
CA LEU A 146 -15.64 -17.67 1.49
C LEU A 146 -15.98 -17.60 0.00
N ALA A 147 -15.94 -16.40 -0.59
CA ALA A 147 -16.20 -16.19 -2.01
C ALA A 147 -15.15 -16.84 -2.92
N SER A 148 -13.90 -16.99 -2.46
CA SER A 148 -12.82 -17.60 -3.25
C SER A 148 -12.87 -19.13 -3.33
N ARG A 149 -13.74 -19.77 -2.54
CA ARG A 149 -13.93 -21.23 -2.49
C ARG A 149 -15.00 -21.75 -3.46
N HIS A 150 -15.73 -20.81 -4.08
CA HIS A 150 -16.77 -21.09 -5.08
C HIS A 150 -16.33 -20.64 -6.47
#